data_529652424ef5984b6045efc107b8fe82
#
_entry.id   529652424ef5984b6045efc107b8fe82
#
_cell.length_a   1.000
_cell.length_b   1.000
_cell.length_c   1.000
_cell.angle_alpha   90.00
_cell.angle_beta   90.00
_cell.angle_gamma   90.00
#
_symmetry.space_group_name_H-M   'P 1'
#
loop_
_entity.id
_entity.type
_entity.pdbx_description
1 polymer ?
#
loop_
_entity_poly.entity_id
_entity_poly.type
_entity_poly.pdbx_seq_one_letter_code
_entity_poly.pdbx_strand_id
1 'polypeptide(L)'
;KVTFKGAIMKKNQLKQSNRYINDLRRMNYQQGQVKNARSGLLPFVIAAIFLIIAGIYGSLSLDVASENIVMLVAAAIIGGYMALNIGANDVANNMGPAVGGKVLTVTAAVVIAAVCESAGAILAGGDVVQTVAKGIINPGDGVNLTDFRNLMLSALFAAALWINLATFLNAPVSTTHSIVGGVMGAGIAGAGFGLVNWITMSKIAASWVISPVFGGIVAAALLLLIKVKILNVGDRKQAARRWVPVLIGLM
;
A
#
# COMPACT_ATOMS: atom_id res chain seq x y z
N LYS A 1 -2.59 53.45 23.76
CA LYS A 1 -2.31 51.98 23.96
C LYS A 1 -3.34 51.06 23.24
N VAL A 2 -4.58 51.51 23.01
CA VAL A 2 -5.67 50.73 22.37
C VAL A 2 -5.45 50.60 20.84
N THR A 3 -4.94 51.64 20.16
CA THR A 3 -4.67 51.65 18.71
C THR A 3 -3.57 50.73 18.25
N PHE A 4 -2.52 50.53 19.08
CA PHE A 4 -1.39 49.66 18.75
C PHE A 4 -1.78 48.17 18.83
N LYS A 5 -2.59 47.78 19.83
CA LYS A 5 -3.11 46.40 19.96
C LYS A 5 -4.04 46.00 18.81
N GLY A 6 -4.84 46.94 18.33
CA GLY A 6 -5.72 46.75 17.16
C GLY A 6 -4.95 46.54 15.84
N ALA A 7 -3.86 47.30 15.65
CA ALA A 7 -3.00 47.15 14.47
C ALA A 7 -2.26 45.78 14.44
N ILE A 8 -1.84 45.31 15.60
CA ILE A 8 -1.18 43.97 15.72
C ILE A 8 -2.20 42.85 15.46
N MET A 9 -3.43 42.94 16.00
CA MET A 9 -4.50 41.98 15.73
C MET A 9 -4.84 41.92 14.23
N LYS A 10 -5.00 43.07 13.59
CA LYS A 10 -5.30 43.16 12.14
C LYS A 10 -4.17 42.58 11.30
N LYS A 11 -2.90 42.81 11.66
CA LYS A 11 -1.74 42.24 10.99
C LYS A 11 -1.68 40.72 11.14
N ASN A 12 -2.03 40.20 12.30
CA ASN A 12 -2.06 38.74 12.56
C ASN A 12 -3.22 38.06 11.80
N GLN A 13 -4.39 38.71 11.74
CA GLN A 13 -5.52 38.19 10.93
C GLN A 13 -5.19 38.18 9.43
N LEU A 14 -4.56 39.21 8.90
CA LEU A 14 -4.12 39.27 7.50
C LEU A 14 -3.06 38.18 7.19
N LYS A 15 -2.14 37.97 8.12
CA LYS A 15 -1.12 36.90 7.96
C LYS A 15 -1.75 35.49 8.00
N GLN A 16 -2.76 35.31 8.81
CA GLN A 16 -3.50 34.04 8.90
C GLN A 16 -4.39 33.81 7.67
N SER A 17 -5.05 34.85 7.15
CA SER A 17 -5.83 34.82 5.91
C SER A 17 -4.95 34.51 4.69
N ASN A 18 -3.78 35.16 4.58
CA ASN A 18 -2.84 34.88 3.49
C ASN A 18 -2.26 33.46 3.53
N ARG A 19 -2.03 32.89 4.71
CA ARG A 19 -1.66 31.47 4.85
C ARG A 19 -2.77 30.56 4.34
N TYR A 20 -4.00 30.81 4.77
CA TYR A 20 -5.16 30.01 4.34
C TYR A 20 -5.36 30.05 2.83
N ILE A 21 -5.27 31.25 2.20
CA ILE A 21 -5.35 31.40 0.75
C ILE A 21 -4.23 30.65 0.02
N ASN A 22 -3.00 30.71 0.53
CA ASN A 22 -1.87 29.99 -0.06
C ASN A 22 -2.03 28.46 0.09
N ASP A 23 -2.58 28.00 1.20
CA ASP A 23 -2.89 26.60 1.43
C ASP A 23 -3.99 26.09 0.48
N LEU A 24 -5.05 26.88 0.27
CA LEU A 24 -6.09 26.57 -0.72
C LEU A 24 -5.54 26.53 -2.14
N ARG A 25 -4.68 27.47 -2.52
CA ARG A 25 -4.01 27.45 -3.84
C ARG A 25 -3.15 26.23 -4.05
N ARG A 26 -2.40 25.81 -3.01
CA ARG A 26 -1.60 24.57 -3.06
C ARG A 26 -2.46 23.32 -3.20
N MET A 27 -3.59 23.26 -2.47
CA MET A 27 -4.53 22.14 -2.59
C MET A 27 -5.14 22.07 -3.99
N ASN A 28 -5.62 23.19 -4.53
CA ASN A 28 -6.18 23.26 -5.88
C ASN A 28 -5.14 22.88 -6.95
N TYR A 29 -3.89 23.31 -6.78
CA TYR A 29 -2.79 22.92 -7.67
C TYR A 29 -2.51 21.41 -7.61
N GLN A 30 -2.48 20.83 -6.41
CA GLN A 30 -2.29 19.40 -6.24
C GLN A 30 -3.45 18.57 -6.81
N GLN A 31 -4.70 19.01 -6.60
CA GLN A 31 -5.88 18.38 -7.21
C GLN A 31 -5.86 18.47 -8.73
N GLY A 32 -5.42 19.61 -9.28
CA GLY A 32 -5.22 19.78 -10.72
C GLY A 32 -4.17 18.84 -11.29
N GLN A 33 -3.04 18.64 -10.60
CA GLN A 33 -1.97 17.73 -11.01
C GLN A 33 -2.45 16.27 -11.00
N VAL A 34 -3.17 15.85 -9.96
CA VAL A 34 -3.75 14.50 -9.88
C VAL A 34 -4.79 14.26 -10.98
N LYS A 35 -5.63 15.26 -11.27
CA LYS A 35 -6.62 15.17 -12.35
C LYS A 35 -5.95 15.07 -13.74
N ASN A 36 -4.91 15.85 -13.99
CA ASN A 36 -4.17 15.81 -15.25
C ASN A 36 -3.36 14.52 -15.42
N ALA A 37 -2.76 13.99 -14.36
CA ALA A 37 -2.07 12.72 -14.39
C ALA A 37 -3.03 11.55 -14.69
N ARG A 38 -4.29 11.63 -14.25
CA ARG A 38 -5.32 10.61 -14.49
C ARG A 38 -5.91 10.67 -15.91
N SER A 39 -5.85 11.81 -16.58
CA SER A 39 -6.49 12.03 -17.90
C SER A 39 -5.57 11.75 -19.10
N GLY A 40 -4.30 11.42 -18.88
CA GLY A 40 -3.32 11.16 -19.94
C GLY A 40 -3.17 9.69 -20.30
N LEU A 41 -2.76 9.40 -21.53
CA LEU A 41 -2.38 8.04 -21.98
C LEU A 41 -1.07 7.55 -21.33
N LEU A 42 -0.23 8.46 -20.82
CA LEU A 42 1.10 8.17 -20.29
C LEU A 42 1.12 7.09 -19.18
N PRO A 43 0.23 7.11 -18.16
CA PRO A 43 0.19 6.03 -17.16
C PRO A 43 -0.09 4.65 -17.76
N PHE A 44 -0.99 4.57 -18.74
CA PHE A 44 -1.30 3.31 -19.43
C PHE A 44 -0.13 2.81 -20.28
N VAL A 45 0.59 3.71 -20.94
CA VAL A 45 1.79 3.37 -21.72
C VAL A 45 2.89 2.85 -20.78
N ILE A 46 3.13 3.51 -19.67
CA ILE A 46 4.12 3.06 -18.66
C ILE A 46 3.73 1.68 -18.10
N ALA A 47 2.46 1.49 -17.76
CA ALA A 47 1.97 0.20 -17.27
C ALA A 47 2.14 -0.90 -18.33
N ALA A 48 1.80 -0.63 -19.60
CA ALA A 48 1.97 -1.58 -20.70
C ALA A 48 3.45 -1.95 -20.92
N ILE A 49 4.34 -0.96 -20.93
CA ILE A 49 5.79 -1.19 -21.03
C ILE A 49 6.29 -2.05 -19.87
N PHE A 50 5.86 -1.76 -18.65
CA PHE A 50 6.22 -2.56 -17.47
C PHE A 50 5.77 -4.02 -17.61
N LEU A 51 4.53 -4.27 -18.05
CA LEU A 51 4.02 -5.63 -18.26
C LEU A 51 4.76 -6.38 -19.37
N ILE A 52 5.14 -5.69 -20.45
CA ILE A 52 5.97 -6.26 -21.52
C ILE A 52 7.34 -6.65 -20.98
N ILE A 53 7.98 -5.78 -20.19
CA ILE A 53 9.27 -6.06 -19.56
C ILE A 53 9.15 -7.25 -18.60
N ALA A 54 8.08 -7.33 -17.80
CA ALA A 54 7.83 -8.45 -16.90
C ALA A 54 7.69 -9.77 -17.68
N GLY A 55 6.96 -9.77 -18.79
CA GLY A 55 6.83 -10.93 -19.67
C GLY A 55 8.15 -11.37 -20.31
N ILE A 56 8.94 -10.41 -20.82
CA ILE A 56 10.28 -10.69 -21.38
C ILE A 56 11.21 -11.22 -20.28
N TYR A 57 11.24 -10.60 -19.11
CA TYR A 57 12.03 -11.08 -17.97
C TYR A 57 11.65 -12.50 -17.59
N GLY A 58 10.35 -12.81 -17.50
CA GLY A 58 9.87 -14.16 -17.23
C GLY A 58 10.32 -15.18 -18.29
N SER A 59 10.38 -14.78 -19.56
CA SER A 59 10.83 -15.66 -20.64
C SER A 59 12.35 -15.91 -20.66
N LEU A 60 13.15 -14.95 -20.18
CA LEU A 60 14.60 -14.99 -20.24
C LEU A 60 15.25 -15.54 -18.95
N SER A 61 14.56 -15.43 -17.80
CA SER A 61 15.16 -15.68 -16.48
C SER A 61 15.23 -17.15 -16.10
N LEU A 62 14.56 -18.04 -16.83
CA LEU A 62 14.50 -19.45 -16.48
C LEU A 62 14.84 -20.31 -17.70
N ASP A 63 15.79 -21.20 -17.51
CA ASP A 63 16.14 -22.27 -18.44
C ASP A 63 15.03 -23.34 -18.41
N VAL A 64 13.82 -22.95 -18.82
CA VAL A 64 12.62 -23.79 -18.71
C VAL A 64 12.35 -24.45 -20.06
N ALA A 65 12.07 -25.74 -20.02
CA ALA A 65 11.61 -26.49 -21.18
C ALA A 65 10.46 -25.75 -21.87
N SER A 66 10.48 -25.70 -23.20
CA SER A 66 9.56 -24.91 -24.06
C SER A 66 8.07 -25.07 -23.75
N GLU A 67 7.68 -26.22 -23.17
CA GLU A 67 6.29 -26.53 -22.80
C GLU A 67 5.69 -25.64 -21.70
N ASN A 68 6.54 -25.06 -20.83
CA ASN A 68 6.10 -24.24 -19.70
C ASN A 68 6.28 -22.73 -19.93
N ILE A 69 6.87 -22.30 -21.04
CA ILE A 69 7.22 -20.89 -21.27
C ILE A 69 5.98 -19.97 -21.32
N VAL A 70 4.91 -20.43 -21.96
CA VAL A 70 3.67 -19.67 -22.06
C VAL A 70 3.06 -19.42 -20.69
N MET A 71 3.04 -20.42 -19.84
CA MET A 71 2.53 -20.33 -18.48
C MET A 71 3.37 -19.40 -17.61
N LEU A 72 4.70 -19.47 -17.78
CA LEU A 72 5.64 -18.61 -17.05
C LEU A 72 5.51 -17.14 -17.47
N VAL A 73 5.40 -16.87 -18.77
CA VAL A 73 5.15 -15.51 -19.28
C VAL A 73 3.79 -14.98 -18.80
N ALA A 74 2.75 -15.82 -18.81
CA ALA A 74 1.45 -15.46 -18.26
C ALA A 74 1.54 -15.14 -16.77
N ALA A 75 2.25 -15.95 -15.98
CA ALA A 75 2.48 -15.72 -14.56
C ALA A 75 3.23 -14.39 -14.31
N ALA A 76 4.26 -14.09 -15.09
CA ALA A 76 5.02 -12.86 -14.99
C ALA A 76 4.17 -11.62 -15.32
N ILE A 77 3.35 -11.70 -16.37
CA ILE A 77 2.42 -10.61 -16.75
C ILE A 77 1.34 -10.41 -15.68
N ILE A 78 0.70 -11.48 -15.21
CA ILE A 78 -0.33 -11.42 -14.16
C ILE A 78 0.28 -10.92 -12.85
N GLY A 79 1.47 -11.39 -12.48
CA GLY A 79 2.22 -10.92 -11.31
C GLY A 79 2.59 -9.44 -11.43
N GLY A 80 3.04 -9.00 -12.60
CA GLY A 80 3.29 -7.59 -12.88
C GLY A 80 2.03 -6.73 -12.79
N TYR A 81 0.91 -7.21 -13.33
CA TYR A 81 -0.39 -6.55 -13.21
C TYR A 81 -0.85 -6.46 -11.75
N MET A 82 -0.66 -7.54 -10.98
CA MET A 82 -0.93 -7.53 -9.54
C MET A 82 -0.06 -6.49 -8.81
N ALA A 83 1.25 -6.44 -9.09
CA ALA A 83 2.18 -5.48 -8.49
C ALA A 83 1.77 -4.03 -8.77
N LEU A 84 1.34 -3.71 -10.00
CA LEU A 84 0.82 -2.38 -10.34
C LEU A 84 -0.42 -2.01 -9.51
N ASN A 85 -1.35 -2.95 -9.34
CA ASN A 85 -2.57 -2.71 -8.58
C ASN A 85 -2.31 -2.58 -7.07
N ILE A 86 -1.41 -3.41 -6.52
CA ILE A 86 -0.95 -3.30 -5.13
C ILE A 86 -0.31 -1.92 -4.90
N GLY A 87 0.67 -1.55 -5.72
CA GLY A 87 1.34 -0.26 -5.59
C GLY A 87 0.37 0.92 -5.67
N ALA A 88 -0.60 0.90 -6.58
CA ALA A 88 -1.59 1.95 -6.70
C ALA A 88 -2.50 2.06 -5.47
N ASN A 89 -2.91 0.93 -4.88
CA ASN A 89 -3.81 0.90 -3.72
C ASN A 89 -3.06 1.18 -2.42
N ASP A 90 -1.95 0.47 -2.16
CA ASP A 90 -1.22 0.55 -0.89
C ASP A 90 -0.49 1.88 -0.73
N VAL A 91 0.12 2.43 -1.78
CA VAL A 91 0.73 3.77 -1.69
C VAL A 91 -0.30 4.83 -1.35
N ALA A 92 -1.51 4.76 -1.91
CA ALA A 92 -2.58 5.68 -1.56
C ALA A 92 -3.01 5.53 -0.09
N ASN A 93 -3.12 4.31 0.42
CA ASN A 93 -3.49 4.03 1.80
C ASN A 93 -2.42 4.46 2.81
N ASN A 94 -1.16 4.15 2.53
CA ASN A 94 -0.04 4.39 3.44
C ASN A 94 0.41 5.86 3.44
N MET A 95 0.49 6.49 2.25
CA MET A 95 0.99 7.86 2.09
C MET A 95 -0.10 8.92 2.08
N GLY A 96 -1.36 8.51 1.87
CA GLY A 96 -2.51 9.42 1.83
C GLY A 96 -2.61 10.36 3.03
N PRO A 97 -2.51 9.88 4.28
CA PRO A 97 -2.55 10.74 5.46
C PRO A 97 -1.41 11.76 5.52
N ALA A 98 -0.18 11.39 5.12
CA ALA A 98 0.96 12.31 5.11
C ALA A 98 0.83 13.39 4.03
N VAL A 99 0.33 13.03 2.86
CA VAL A 99 0.06 13.97 1.75
C VAL A 99 -1.14 14.84 2.08
N GLY A 100 -2.23 14.26 2.59
CA GLY A 100 -3.42 14.98 3.02
C GLY A 100 -3.15 15.93 4.19
N GLY A 101 -2.30 15.53 5.14
CA GLY A 101 -1.79 16.37 6.23
C GLY A 101 -0.75 17.42 5.78
N LYS A 102 -0.40 17.48 4.49
CA LYS A 102 0.57 18.42 3.89
C LYS A 102 2.00 18.30 4.44
N VAL A 103 2.33 17.12 4.98
CA VAL A 103 3.68 16.80 5.47
C VAL A 103 4.60 16.45 4.30
N LEU A 104 4.06 15.74 3.30
CA LEU A 104 4.78 15.32 2.10
C LEU A 104 4.08 15.82 0.83
N THR A 105 4.86 16.06 -0.22
CA THR A 105 4.33 16.22 -1.57
C THR A 105 3.99 14.86 -2.15
N VAL A 106 3.09 14.78 -3.12
CA VAL A 106 2.74 13.52 -3.81
C VAL A 106 3.99 12.84 -4.39
N THR A 107 4.87 13.63 -5.05
CA THR A 107 6.11 13.09 -5.64
C THR A 107 7.04 12.50 -4.58
N ALA A 108 7.26 13.22 -3.46
CA ALA A 108 8.11 12.71 -2.37
C ALA A 108 7.51 11.44 -1.76
N ALA A 109 6.18 11.40 -1.54
CA ALA A 109 5.49 10.24 -1.02
C ALA A 109 5.66 9.00 -1.93
N VAL A 110 5.49 9.17 -3.25
CA VAL A 110 5.66 8.08 -4.23
C VAL A 110 7.10 7.58 -4.26
N VAL A 111 8.09 8.47 -4.24
CA VAL A 111 9.51 8.08 -4.24
C VAL A 111 9.87 7.32 -2.96
N ILE A 112 9.45 7.82 -1.80
CA ILE A 112 9.69 7.14 -0.51
C ILE A 112 9.02 5.76 -0.50
N ALA A 113 7.76 5.67 -0.92
CA ALA A 113 7.05 4.41 -1.01
C ALA A 113 7.76 3.42 -1.94
N ALA A 114 8.16 3.85 -3.13
CA ALA A 114 8.86 3.00 -4.09
C ALA A 114 10.16 2.42 -3.50
N VAL A 115 10.96 3.24 -2.82
CA VAL A 115 12.21 2.79 -2.17
C VAL A 115 11.93 1.83 -1.03
N CYS A 116 10.99 2.19 -0.12
CA CYS A 116 10.69 1.38 1.06
C CYS A 116 10.02 0.05 0.69
N GLU A 117 9.08 0.04 -0.26
CA GLU A 117 8.41 -1.18 -0.72
C GLU A 117 9.39 -2.12 -1.43
N SER A 118 10.25 -1.58 -2.29
CA SER A 118 11.29 -2.39 -2.96
C SER A 118 12.26 -3.00 -1.94
N ALA A 119 12.72 -2.22 -0.97
CA ALA A 119 13.59 -2.72 0.10
C ALA A 119 12.88 -3.77 0.95
N GLY A 120 11.61 -3.55 1.33
CA GLY A 120 10.81 -4.51 2.08
C GLY A 120 10.60 -5.83 1.33
N ALA A 121 10.32 -5.76 0.02
CA ALA A 121 10.17 -6.94 -0.81
C ALA A 121 11.46 -7.77 -0.90
N ILE A 122 12.62 -7.12 -0.99
CA ILE A 122 13.92 -7.80 -1.03
C ILE A 122 14.26 -8.44 0.32
N LEU A 123 13.99 -7.74 1.43
CA LEU A 123 14.40 -8.18 2.77
C LEU A 123 13.44 -9.22 3.38
N ALA A 124 12.15 -9.10 3.16
CA ALA A 124 11.12 -9.90 3.83
C ALA A 124 10.15 -10.63 2.87
N GLY A 125 10.23 -10.37 1.57
CA GLY A 125 9.28 -10.93 0.60
C GLY A 125 9.30 -12.46 0.52
N GLY A 126 10.44 -13.10 0.76
CA GLY A 126 10.59 -14.55 0.72
C GLY A 126 9.66 -15.28 1.69
N ASP A 127 9.56 -14.81 2.94
CA ASP A 127 8.70 -15.42 3.97
C ASP A 127 7.21 -15.28 3.64
N VAL A 128 6.82 -14.12 3.11
CA VAL A 128 5.45 -13.86 2.66
C VAL A 128 5.10 -14.79 1.49
N VAL A 129 5.98 -14.91 0.49
CA VAL A 129 5.78 -15.80 -0.66
C VAL A 129 5.61 -17.26 -0.21
N GLN A 130 6.43 -17.75 0.73
CA GLN A 130 6.29 -19.11 1.25
C GLN A 130 4.94 -19.32 1.94
N THR A 131 4.51 -18.38 2.76
CA THR A 131 3.22 -18.47 3.46
C THR A 131 2.04 -18.52 2.48
N VAL A 132 2.05 -17.66 1.46
CA VAL A 132 1.00 -17.60 0.44
C VAL A 132 1.03 -18.84 -0.47
N ALA A 133 2.22 -19.24 -0.92
CA ALA A 133 2.36 -20.33 -1.89
C ALA A 133 2.15 -21.72 -1.30
N LYS A 134 2.50 -21.93 -0.03
CA LYS A 134 2.50 -23.27 0.59
C LYS A 134 1.71 -23.36 1.89
N GLY A 135 1.36 -22.23 2.49
CA GLY A 135 0.72 -22.20 3.80
C GLY A 135 -0.80 -22.26 3.76
N ILE A 136 -1.44 -21.69 2.74
CA ILE A 136 -2.90 -21.54 2.65
C ILE A 136 -3.55 -22.77 2.04
N ILE A 137 -2.96 -23.28 0.96
CA ILE A 137 -3.42 -24.50 0.26
C ILE A 137 -2.35 -25.58 0.43
N ASN A 138 -2.79 -26.77 0.79
CA ASN A 138 -1.93 -27.94 0.84
C ASN A 138 -2.33 -28.88 -0.30
N PRO A 139 -1.59 -28.89 -1.44
CA PRO A 139 -1.86 -29.84 -2.50
C PRO A 139 -1.57 -31.23 -1.98
N GLY A 140 -2.59 -31.96 -1.52
CA GLY A 140 -2.48 -33.36 -1.19
C GLY A 140 -2.20 -34.20 -2.46
N ASP A 141 -2.06 -35.50 -2.30
CA ASP A 141 -1.75 -36.44 -3.39
C ASP A 141 -2.78 -36.48 -4.54
N GLY A 142 -3.87 -35.74 -4.44
CA GLY A 142 -4.96 -35.69 -5.43
C GLY A 142 -4.90 -34.52 -6.44
N VAL A 143 -4.00 -33.56 -6.28
CA VAL A 143 -3.89 -32.40 -7.18
C VAL A 143 -2.55 -32.47 -7.92
N ASN A 144 -2.61 -32.58 -9.24
CA ASN A 144 -1.38 -32.59 -10.02
C ASN A 144 -0.73 -31.18 -10.06
N LEU A 145 0.55 -31.13 -10.36
CA LEU A 145 1.33 -29.89 -10.35
C LEU A 145 0.78 -28.83 -11.34
N THR A 146 0.25 -29.26 -12.47
CA THR A 146 -0.30 -28.37 -13.50
C THR A 146 -1.59 -27.72 -13.02
N ASP A 147 -2.48 -28.50 -12.42
CA ASP A 147 -3.75 -27.98 -11.86
C ASP A 147 -3.47 -27.02 -10.70
N PHE A 148 -2.51 -27.35 -9.83
CA PHE A 148 -2.09 -26.47 -8.76
C PHE A 148 -1.55 -25.11 -9.27
N ARG A 149 -0.72 -25.12 -10.32
CA ARG A 149 -0.24 -23.90 -10.97
C ARG A 149 -1.40 -23.07 -11.54
N ASN A 150 -2.33 -23.72 -12.22
CA ASN A 150 -3.52 -23.04 -12.78
C ASN A 150 -4.38 -22.42 -11.68
N LEU A 151 -4.56 -23.10 -10.55
CA LEU A 151 -5.27 -22.56 -9.38
C LEU A 151 -4.57 -21.32 -8.83
N MET A 152 -3.25 -21.37 -8.67
CA MET A 152 -2.48 -20.23 -8.16
C MET A 152 -2.48 -19.03 -9.12
N LEU A 153 -2.42 -19.26 -10.43
CA LEU A 153 -2.56 -18.21 -11.44
C LEU A 153 -3.95 -17.57 -11.40
N SER A 154 -4.99 -18.39 -11.29
CA SER A 154 -6.38 -17.92 -11.18
C SER A 154 -6.57 -17.11 -9.90
N ALA A 155 -6.01 -17.56 -8.78
CA ALA A 155 -6.02 -16.82 -7.51
C ALA A 155 -5.36 -15.44 -7.64
N LEU A 156 -4.17 -15.40 -8.23
CA LEU A 156 -3.41 -14.17 -8.43
C LEU A 156 -4.18 -13.19 -9.33
N PHE A 157 -4.74 -13.70 -10.42
CA PHE A 157 -5.51 -12.89 -11.37
C PHE A 157 -6.80 -12.37 -10.74
N ALA A 158 -7.54 -13.19 -10.02
CA ALA A 158 -8.76 -12.79 -9.32
C ALA A 158 -8.47 -11.70 -8.26
N ALA A 159 -7.41 -11.87 -7.47
CA ALA A 159 -6.98 -10.86 -6.50
C ALA A 159 -6.57 -9.55 -7.18
N ALA A 160 -5.84 -9.62 -8.30
CA ALA A 160 -5.45 -8.44 -9.08
C ALA A 160 -6.66 -7.69 -9.64
N LEU A 161 -7.65 -8.41 -10.20
CA LEU A 161 -8.90 -7.81 -10.69
C LEU A 161 -9.70 -7.15 -9.54
N TRP A 162 -9.76 -7.80 -8.38
CA TRP A 162 -10.43 -7.25 -7.22
C TRP A 162 -9.79 -5.94 -6.76
N ILE A 163 -8.46 -5.90 -6.62
CA ILE A 163 -7.75 -4.70 -6.20
C ILE A 163 -7.89 -3.59 -7.26
N ASN A 164 -7.85 -3.95 -8.55
CA ASN A 164 -8.07 -3.00 -9.64
C ASN A 164 -9.46 -2.37 -9.55
N LEU A 165 -10.49 -3.18 -9.36
CA LEU A 165 -11.86 -2.70 -9.18
C LEU A 165 -11.99 -1.80 -7.95
N ALA A 166 -11.42 -2.20 -6.82
CA ALA A 166 -11.41 -1.38 -5.61
C ALA A 166 -10.71 -0.04 -5.82
N THR A 167 -9.56 -0.05 -6.49
CA THR A 167 -8.82 1.18 -6.82
C THR A 167 -9.62 2.08 -7.77
N PHE A 168 -10.30 1.49 -8.77
CA PHE A 168 -11.17 2.23 -9.68
C PHE A 168 -12.34 2.90 -8.94
N LEU A 169 -12.90 2.22 -7.96
CA LEU A 169 -13.98 2.73 -7.11
C LEU A 169 -13.48 3.66 -6.00
N ASN A 170 -12.18 3.92 -5.90
CA ASN A 170 -11.51 4.65 -4.81
C ASN A 170 -11.79 4.04 -3.42
N ALA A 171 -11.94 2.72 -3.36
CA ALA A 171 -12.14 1.98 -2.12
C ALA A 171 -10.79 1.48 -1.58
N PRO A 172 -10.40 1.87 -0.35
CA PRO A 172 -9.22 1.32 0.30
C PRO A 172 -9.50 -0.13 0.70
N VAL A 173 -8.68 -1.05 0.20
CA VAL A 173 -8.78 -2.48 0.52
C VAL A 173 -7.43 -3.02 1.00
N SER A 174 -7.46 -4.10 1.77
CA SER A 174 -6.25 -4.83 2.12
C SER A 174 -5.82 -5.73 0.95
N THR A 175 -4.66 -5.50 0.40
CA THR A 175 -4.07 -6.31 -0.68
C THR A 175 -3.75 -7.72 -0.18
N THR A 176 -3.28 -7.86 1.07
CA THR A 176 -3.04 -9.16 1.71
C THR A 176 -4.33 -9.97 1.84
N HIS A 177 -5.44 -9.36 2.30
CA HIS A 177 -6.74 -10.05 2.37
C HIS A 177 -7.21 -10.49 0.98
N SER A 178 -6.97 -9.67 -0.03
CA SER A 178 -7.35 -9.97 -1.41
C SER A 178 -6.59 -11.19 -1.96
N ILE A 179 -5.27 -11.26 -1.68
CA ILE A 179 -4.45 -12.40 -2.09
C ILE A 179 -4.87 -13.67 -1.35
N VAL A 180 -5.00 -13.61 -0.04
CA VAL A 180 -5.40 -14.75 0.80
C VAL A 180 -6.78 -15.26 0.39
N GLY A 181 -7.75 -14.35 0.18
CA GLY A 181 -9.09 -14.69 -0.32
C GLY A 181 -9.06 -15.29 -1.71
N GLY A 182 -8.23 -14.76 -2.61
CA GLY A 182 -8.05 -15.29 -3.96
C GLY A 182 -7.51 -16.73 -3.95
N VAL A 183 -6.45 -16.98 -3.16
CA VAL A 183 -5.85 -18.31 -3.03
C VAL A 183 -6.82 -19.32 -2.40
N MET A 184 -7.46 -18.92 -1.31
CA MET A 184 -8.47 -19.76 -0.65
C MET A 184 -9.64 -20.05 -1.59
N GLY A 185 -10.17 -19.03 -2.26
CA GLY A 185 -11.29 -19.16 -3.18
C GLY A 185 -10.98 -20.06 -4.39
N ALA A 186 -9.82 -19.89 -5.00
CA ALA A 186 -9.35 -20.74 -6.08
C ALA A 186 -9.17 -22.19 -5.61
N GLY A 187 -8.59 -22.40 -4.42
CA GLY A 187 -8.44 -23.73 -3.84
C GLY A 187 -9.78 -24.43 -3.61
N ILE A 188 -10.75 -23.73 -3.03
CA ILE A 188 -12.11 -24.28 -2.81
C ILE A 188 -12.80 -24.60 -4.12
N ALA A 189 -12.72 -23.71 -5.12
CA ALA A 189 -13.36 -23.89 -6.40
C ALA A 189 -12.75 -25.04 -7.22
N GLY A 190 -11.44 -25.24 -7.14
CA GLY A 190 -10.73 -26.24 -7.94
C GLY A 190 -10.67 -27.62 -7.30
N ALA A 191 -10.63 -27.73 -5.99
CA ALA A 191 -10.41 -29.00 -5.30
C ALA A 191 -11.20 -29.16 -3.98
N GLY A 192 -12.10 -28.23 -3.69
CA GLY A 192 -13.00 -28.30 -2.55
C GLY A 192 -12.39 -27.80 -1.23
N PHE A 193 -13.21 -27.78 -0.19
CA PHE A 193 -12.86 -27.26 1.13
C PHE A 193 -11.70 -28.01 1.84
N GLY A 194 -11.47 -29.28 1.47
CA GLY A 194 -10.42 -30.12 2.08
C GLY A 194 -9.00 -29.68 1.75
N LEU A 195 -8.82 -28.90 0.67
CA LEU A 195 -7.50 -28.42 0.26
C LEU A 195 -6.98 -27.26 1.10
N VAL A 196 -7.91 -26.55 1.76
CA VAL A 196 -7.57 -25.35 2.55
C VAL A 196 -7.00 -25.76 3.91
N ASN A 197 -5.85 -25.18 4.25
CA ASN A 197 -5.25 -25.32 5.58
C ASN A 197 -5.96 -24.39 6.58
N TRP A 198 -7.03 -24.90 7.19
CA TRP A 198 -7.87 -24.15 8.12
C TRP A 198 -7.11 -23.69 9.39
N ILE A 199 -6.04 -24.40 9.79
CA ILE A 199 -5.19 -23.99 10.92
C ILE A 199 -4.43 -22.73 10.55
N THR A 200 -3.82 -22.69 9.38
CA THR A 200 -3.15 -21.48 8.88
C THR A 200 -4.13 -20.34 8.65
N MET A 201 -5.30 -20.63 8.06
CA MET A 201 -6.35 -19.63 7.86
C MET A 201 -6.86 -19.03 9.15
N SER A 202 -7.05 -19.82 10.21
CA SER A 202 -7.46 -19.28 11.52
C SER A 202 -6.40 -18.37 12.14
N LYS A 203 -5.11 -18.70 11.99
CA LYS A 203 -4.00 -17.84 12.43
C LYS A 203 -3.97 -16.51 11.67
N ILE A 204 -4.16 -16.56 10.35
CA ILE A 204 -4.24 -15.38 9.50
C ILE A 204 -5.45 -14.52 9.92
N ALA A 205 -6.63 -15.11 10.06
CA ALA A 205 -7.83 -14.41 10.50
C ALA A 205 -7.68 -13.78 11.90
N ALA A 206 -7.04 -14.47 12.82
CA ALA A 206 -6.70 -13.91 14.14
C ALA A 206 -5.78 -12.68 14.03
N SER A 207 -4.78 -12.73 13.15
CA SER A 207 -3.88 -11.59 12.91
C SER A 207 -4.61 -10.36 12.36
N TRP A 208 -5.66 -10.53 11.57
CA TRP A 208 -6.49 -9.44 11.04
C TRP A 208 -7.23 -8.66 12.14
N VAL A 209 -7.48 -9.28 13.28
CA VAL A 209 -8.08 -8.63 14.46
C VAL A 209 -6.99 -8.08 15.39
N ILE A 210 -5.95 -8.86 15.65
CA ILE A 210 -4.89 -8.52 16.60
C ILE A 210 -4.09 -7.30 16.12
N SER A 211 -3.71 -7.29 14.82
CA SER A 211 -2.86 -6.23 14.28
C SER A 211 -3.48 -4.83 14.35
N PRO A 212 -4.74 -4.59 13.93
CA PRO A 212 -5.37 -3.27 14.07
C PRO A 212 -5.54 -2.83 15.52
N VAL A 213 -5.89 -3.76 16.43
CA VAL A 213 -6.04 -3.46 17.85
C VAL A 213 -4.70 -3.03 18.44
N PHE A 214 -3.65 -3.80 18.20
CA PHE A 214 -2.30 -3.46 18.66
C PHE A 214 -1.81 -2.15 18.07
N GLY A 215 -1.95 -1.96 16.75
CA GLY A 215 -1.61 -0.71 16.07
C GLY A 215 -2.38 0.49 16.63
N GLY A 216 -3.67 0.32 16.92
CA GLY A 216 -4.50 1.35 17.56
C GLY A 216 -4.02 1.73 18.96
N ILE A 217 -3.63 0.75 19.78
CA ILE A 217 -3.07 0.98 21.12
C ILE A 217 -1.75 1.76 21.02
N VAL A 218 -0.84 1.34 20.16
CA VAL A 218 0.45 2.03 19.95
C VAL A 218 0.24 3.46 19.46
N ALA A 219 -0.63 3.65 18.46
CA ALA A 219 -0.96 4.97 17.94
C ALA A 219 -1.58 5.89 19.02
N ALA A 220 -2.47 5.36 19.85
CA ALA A 220 -3.06 6.11 20.96
C ALA A 220 -2.00 6.50 22.01
N ALA A 221 -1.10 5.59 22.34
CA ALA A 221 0.01 5.86 23.28
C ALA A 221 0.94 6.96 22.74
N LEU A 222 1.33 6.88 21.46
CA LEU A 222 2.15 7.91 20.80
C LEU A 222 1.42 9.26 20.74
N LEU A 223 0.13 9.27 20.42
CA LEU A 223 -0.66 10.50 20.42
C LEU A 223 -0.76 11.14 21.81
N LEU A 224 -0.97 10.33 22.84
CA LEU A 224 -0.97 10.81 24.23
C LEU A 224 0.39 11.40 24.60
N LEU A 225 1.49 10.74 24.25
CA LEU A 225 2.83 11.24 24.47
C LEU A 225 3.05 12.59 23.77
N ILE A 226 2.68 12.71 22.50
CA ILE A 226 2.75 13.96 21.73
C ILE A 226 1.90 15.06 22.39
N LYS A 227 0.67 14.75 22.79
CA LYS A 227 -0.19 15.72 23.47
C LYS A 227 0.43 16.23 24.77
N VAL A 228 0.88 15.32 25.63
CA VAL A 228 1.43 15.67 26.96
C VAL A 228 2.79 16.38 26.85
N LYS A 229 3.68 15.92 25.98
CA LYS A 229 5.07 16.39 25.92
C LYS A 229 5.30 17.54 24.95
N ILE A 230 4.40 17.76 23.96
CA ILE A 230 4.58 18.76 22.91
C ILE A 230 3.43 19.75 22.84
N LEU A 231 2.17 19.25 22.80
CA LEU A 231 1.02 20.12 22.52
C LEU A 231 0.51 20.89 23.74
N ASN A 232 0.54 20.27 24.92
CA ASN A 232 0.01 20.83 26.17
C ASN A 232 1.05 21.60 26.99
N VAL A 233 2.22 21.91 26.41
CA VAL A 233 3.31 22.64 27.07
C VAL A 233 3.28 24.12 26.65
N GLY A 234 3.67 25.02 27.54
CA GLY A 234 3.67 26.48 27.28
C GLY A 234 4.55 26.87 26.10
N ASP A 235 5.77 26.35 25.98
CA ASP A 235 6.64 26.55 24.82
C ASP A 235 6.68 25.30 23.93
N ARG A 236 5.69 25.20 23.05
CA ARG A 236 5.54 24.11 22.07
C ARG A 236 6.72 23.99 21.11
N LYS A 237 7.37 25.11 20.78
CA LYS A 237 8.48 25.13 19.83
C LYS A 237 9.74 24.49 20.40
N GLN A 238 10.05 24.79 21.66
CA GLN A 238 11.19 24.19 22.38
C GLN A 238 10.91 22.72 22.64
N ALA A 239 9.71 22.36 23.09
CA ALA A 239 9.29 20.98 23.30
C ALA A 239 9.39 20.15 22.02
N ALA A 240 8.91 20.68 20.89
CA ALA A 240 9.00 19.98 19.59
C ALA A 240 10.46 19.75 19.17
N ARG A 241 11.35 20.76 19.33
CA ARG A 241 12.78 20.59 19.02
C ARG A 241 13.44 19.46 19.81
N ARG A 242 13.00 19.22 21.02
CA ARG A 242 13.53 18.16 21.89
C ARG A 242 12.94 16.79 21.58
N TRP A 243 11.60 16.72 21.40
CA TRP A 243 10.87 15.44 21.32
C TRP A 243 10.73 14.89 19.91
N VAL A 244 10.67 15.74 18.86
CA VAL A 244 10.51 15.26 17.48
C VAL A 244 11.67 14.36 17.03
N PRO A 245 12.95 14.68 17.28
CA PRO A 245 14.04 13.76 16.91
C PRO A 245 13.94 12.41 17.63
N VAL A 246 13.52 12.41 18.92
CA VAL A 246 13.32 11.16 19.67
C VAL A 246 12.19 10.32 19.07
N LEU A 247 11.08 10.95 18.70
CA LEU A 247 9.95 10.26 18.05
C LEU A 247 10.33 9.68 16.68
N ILE A 248 11.10 10.42 15.89
CA ILE A 248 11.61 9.93 14.60
C ILE A 248 12.55 8.73 14.79
N GLY A 249 13.38 8.74 15.84
CA GLY A 249 14.28 7.62 16.14
C GLY A 249 13.58 6.38 16.72
N LEU A 250 12.35 6.52 17.24
CA LEU A 250 11.52 5.42 17.74
C LEU A 250 10.66 4.77 16.64
N MET A 251 10.43 5.46 15.54
CA MET A 251 9.67 4.99 14.36
C MET A 251 10.58 4.33 13.34
#